data_61d1002937c786f5133574f0415cce36
#
_entry.id   61d1002937c786f5133574f0415cce36
#
_cell.length_a   1.000
_cell.length_b   1.000
_cell.length_c   1.000
_cell.angle_alpha   90.00
_cell.angle_beta   90.00
_cell.angle_gamma   90.00
#
_symmetry.space_group_name_H-M   'P 1'
#
loop_
_entity.id
_entity.type
_entity.pdbx_description
1 polymer ?
#
loop_
_entity_poly.entity_id
_entity_poly.type
_entity_poly.pdbx_seq_one_letter_code
_entity_poly.pdbx_strand_id
1 'polypeptide(L)' 'MSSNSNKYVEPNAKEAMKQFKMETAREVGVNLKEGYNGDLTSKQAGSIGGEMVRKMIKKYEENL' A
#
# COMPACT_ATOMS: atom_id res chain seq x y z
N MET A 1 -0.22 -11.06 -21.31
CA MET A 1 -0.51 -9.90 -21.14
C MET A 1 -0.19 -9.28 -19.93
N SER A 2 -0.48 -9.83 -18.88
CA SER A 2 -0.26 -9.22 -17.62
C SER A 2 1.18 -8.86 -17.36
N SER A 3 2.11 -9.54 -17.97
CA SER A 3 3.52 -9.25 -17.75
C SER A 3 3.90 -7.84 -18.18
N ASN A 4 3.04 -7.20 -19.00
CA ASN A 4 3.34 -5.87 -19.48
C ASN A 4 2.75 -4.77 -18.62
N SER A 5 2.00 -5.11 -17.60
CA SER A 5 1.31 -4.11 -16.81
C SER A 5 2.28 -3.13 -16.14
N ASN A 6 3.46 -3.59 -15.74
CA ASN A 6 4.43 -2.73 -15.09
C ASN A 6 5.00 -1.66 -15.99
N LYS A 7 4.95 -1.87 -17.29
CA LYS A 7 5.44 -0.89 -18.24
C LYS A 7 4.62 0.38 -18.24
N TYR A 8 3.38 0.28 -17.83
CA TYR A 8 2.44 1.40 -17.91
C TYR A 8 2.22 2.07 -16.58
N VAL A 9 2.91 1.61 -15.54
CA VAL A 9 2.80 2.24 -14.23
C VAL A 9 3.78 3.41 -14.18
N GLU A 10 3.24 4.58 -13.95
CA GLU A 10 4.05 5.79 -13.85
C GLU A 10 4.98 5.70 -12.66
N PRO A 11 6.21 6.19 -12.78
CA PRO A 11 7.12 6.21 -11.62
C PRO A 11 6.53 6.96 -10.42
N ASN A 12 5.77 8.02 -10.69
CA ASN A 12 5.11 8.78 -9.62
C ASN A 12 4.08 7.93 -8.90
N ALA A 13 3.38 7.06 -9.63
CA ALA A 13 2.37 6.20 -9.01
C ALA A 13 3.02 5.17 -8.11
N LYS A 14 4.18 4.64 -8.51
CA LYS A 14 4.90 3.68 -7.68
C LYS A 14 5.36 4.32 -6.38
N GLU A 15 5.90 5.53 -6.48
CA GLU A 15 6.35 6.24 -5.31
C GLU A 15 5.16 6.60 -4.40
N ALA A 16 4.07 7.04 -5.00
CA ALA A 16 2.87 7.38 -4.25
C ALA A 16 2.32 6.17 -3.50
N MET A 17 2.31 5.01 -4.14
CA MET A 17 1.85 3.78 -3.49
C MET A 17 2.77 3.36 -2.37
N LYS A 18 4.08 3.55 -2.54
CA LYS A 18 5.03 3.25 -1.48
C LYS A 18 4.79 4.15 -0.26
N GLN A 19 4.60 5.44 -0.50
CA GLN A 19 4.34 6.39 0.57
C GLN A 19 3.01 6.06 1.28
N PHE A 20 2.00 5.71 0.51
CA PHE A 20 0.70 5.34 1.04
C PHE A 20 0.82 4.13 1.95
N LYS A 21 1.57 3.12 1.51
CA LYS A 21 1.79 1.91 2.29
C LYS A 21 2.53 2.23 3.60
N MET A 22 3.59 3.03 3.52
CA MET A 22 4.37 3.39 4.70
C MET A 22 3.54 4.18 5.70
N GLU A 23 2.75 5.10 5.21
CA GLU A 23 1.86 5.91 6.03
C GLU A 23 0.82 5.06 6.72
N THR A 24 0.21 4.15 5.96
CA THR A 24 -0.81 3.26 6.50
C THR A 24 -0.23 2.32 7.54
N ALA A 25 0.98 1.82 7.29
CA ALA A 25 1.65 0.97 8.28
C ALA A 25 1.81 1.71 9.59
N ARG A 26 2.19 2.97 9.52
CA ARG A 26 2.34 3.79 10.71
C ARG A 26 1.03 3.92 11.47
N GLU A 27 -0.06 4.12 10.74
CA GLU A 27 -1.39 4.26 11.33
C GLU A 27 -1.86 3.01 12.06
N VAL A 28 -1.52 1.84 11.54
CA VAL A 28 -1.92 0.59 12.18
C VAL A 28 -0.86 0.07 13.17
N GLY A 29 0.17 0.87 13.41
CA GLY A 29 1.16 0.53 14.42
C GLY A 29 2.19 -0.49 13.99
N VAL A 30 2.42 -0.63 12.69
CA VAL A 30 3.43 -1.55 12.17
C VAL A 30 4.63 -0.75 11.72
N ASN A 31 5.81 -1.13 12.22
CA ASN A 31 7.05 -0.47 11.84
C ASN A 31 7.57 -1.09 10.56
N LEU A 32 7.19 -0.51 9.43
CA LEU A 32 7.56 -1.03 8.13
C LEU A 32 8.85 -0.38 7.68
N LYS A 33 9.81 -1.20 7.26
CA LYS A 33 11.07 -0.71 6.75
C LYS A 33 10.99 -0.52 5.25
N GLU A 34 11.78 0.41 4.76
CA GLU A 34 11.96 0.51 3.34
C GLU A 34 12.83 -0.66 2.91
N GLY A 35 12.44 -1.34 1.84
CA GLY A 35 13.18 -2.49 1.35
C GLY A 35 12.65 -3.79 1.91
N TYR A 36 13.54 -4.62 2.44
CA TYR A 36 13.18 -5.96 2.87
C TYR A 36 12.47 -5.96 4.22
N ASN A 37 11.32 -6.61 4.28
CA ASN A 37 10.53 -6.72 5.50
C ASN A 37 10.26 -8.19 5.84
N GLY A 38 11.33 -8.97 5.92
CA GLY A 38 11.23 -10.41 6.13
C GLY A 38 10.65 -10.82 7.48
N ASP A 39 10.67 -9.92 8.46
CA ASP A 39 10.13 -10.20 9.79
C ASP A 39 8.68 -9.76 9.95
N LEU A 40 8.07 -9.30 8.88
CA LEU A 40 6.68 -8.86 8.91
C LEU A 40 5.76 -10.08 8.95
N THR A 41 4.86 -10.15 9.92
CA THR A 41 3.92 -11.26 10.02
C THR A 41 2.79 -11.11 9.01
N SER A 42 2.12 -12.24 8.73
CA SER A 42 0.95 -12.21 7.85
C SER A 42 -0.13 -11.30 8.39
N LYS A 43 -0.31 -11.31 9.72
CA LYS A 43 -1.30 -10.46 10.36
C LYS A 43 -0.98 -8.99 10.17
N GLN A 44 0.30 -8.64 10.32
CA GLN A 44 0.73 -7.27 10.14
C GLN A 44 0.57 -6.83 8.69
N ALA A 45 0.98 -7.68 7.76
CA ALA A 45 0.81 -7.37 6.34
C ALA A 45 -0.66 -7.21 5.98
N GLY A 46 -1.51 -8.08 6.54
CA GLY A 46 -2.94 -8.01 6.32
C GLY A 46 -3.56 -6.75 6.89
N SER A 47 -3.10 -6.30 8.05
CA SER A 47 -3.58 -5.07 8.66
C SER A 47 -3.29 -3.87 7.75
N ILE A 48 -2.08 -3.81 7.22
CA ILE A 48 -1.70 -2.73 6.33
C ILE A 48 -2.54 -2.76 5.07
N GLY A 49 -2.61 -3.94 4.43
CA GLY A 49 -3.37 -4.10 3.19
C GLY A 49 -4.84 -3.80 3.36
N GLY A 50 -5.42 -4.29 4.45
CA GLY A 50 -6.83 -4.04 4.73
C GLY A 50 -7.13 -2.57 4.93
N GLU A 51 -6.27 -1.87 5.66
CA GLU A 51 -6.47 -0.46 5.90
C GLU A 51 -6.28 0.36 4.61
N MET A 52 -5.34 -0.05 3.77
CA MET A 52 -5.14 0.62 2.48
C MET A 52 -6.41 0.51 1.62
N VAL A 53 -6.99 -0.68 1.57
CA VAL A 53 -8.22 -0.89 0.80
C VAL A 53 -9.36 -0.05 1.37
N ARG A 54 -9.50 -0.03 2.69
CA ARG A 54 -10.54 0.75 3.33
C ARG A 54 -10.42 2.23 2.98
N LYS A 55 -9.19 2.75 3.00
CA LYS A 55 -8.95 4.16 2.71
C LYS A 55 -9.24 4.47 1.23
N MET A 56 -8.91 3.55 0.35
CA MET A 56 -9.18 3.73 -1.07
C MET A 56 -10.69 3.73 -1.36
N ILE A 57 -11.41 2.85 -0.70
CA ILE A 57 -12.85 2.79 -0.85
C ILE A 57 -13.50 4.07 -0.33
N LYS A 58 -13.05 4.53 0.83
CA LYS A 58 -13.57 5.76 1.41
C LYS A 58 -13.33 6.95 0.47
N LYS A 59 -12.15 7.01 -0.11
CA LYS A 59 -11.81 8.09 -1.03
C LYS A 59 -12.71 8.05 -2.27
N TYR A 60 -12.96 6.86 -2.76
CA TYR A 60 -13.85 6.70 -3.91
C TYR A 60 -15.25 7.18 -3.58
N GLU A 61 -15.75 6.84 -2.40
CA GLU A 61 -17.07 7.25 -1.95
C GLU A 61 -17.19 8.75 -1.82
N GLU A 62 -16.13 9.40 -1.37
CA GLU A 62 -16.12 10.86 -1.23
C GLU A 62 -16.23 11.58 -2.57
N ASN A 63 -15.86 10.91 -3.63
CA ASN A 63 -15.88 11.52 -4.96
C ASN A 63 -17.13 11.15 -5.76
N LEU A 64 -18.05 10.46 -5.17
CA LEU A 64 -19.32 10.19 -5.82
C LEU A 64 -20.26 11.39 -5.62
#